data_73f74dd0826605f66e9876d93fd837b4
#
_entry.id   73f74dd0826605f66e9876d93fd837b4
#
_cell.length_a   1.000
_cell.length_b   1.000
_cell.length_c   1.000
_cell.angle_alpha   90.00
_cell.angle_beta   90.00
_cell.angle_gamma   90.00
#
_symmetry.space_group_name_H-M   'P 1'
#
loop_
_entity.id
_entity.type
_entity.pdbx_description
1 polymer ?
#
loop_
_entity_poly.entity_id
_entity_poly.type
_entity_poly.pdbx_seq_one_letter_code
_entity_poly.pdbx_strand_id
1 'polypeptide(L)'
;AGDSAGGNLAATVAAVLRNDPQLIGQVLVYGSFGGDIEAGTFIEHANAPLLTRDEILFYEGIRYKNGERPRDDPTATPLDNASFAGLPPSIIISAECDPITDGSRLYHEAIQAAGGRSVWINERGLVHGYLRARTTVKRAADSFERIIEALSVLSRKEWPY
;
A
#
# COMPACT_ATOMS: atom_id res chain seq x y z
N ALA A 1 3.40 2.97 -9.72
CA ALA A 1 2.22 2.32 -9.17
C ALA A 1 2.49 0.84 -8.93
N GLY A 2 1.74 0.23 -8.02
CA GLY A 2 1.82 -1.20 -7.76
C GLY A 2 0.72 -1.69 -6.84
N ASP A 3 0.43 -2.99 -6.94
CA ASP A 3 -0.54 -3.67 -6.10
C ASP A 3 0.11 -4.77 -5.24
N SER A 4 -0.39 -5.01 -4.04
CA SER A 4 0.10 -6.02 -3.10
C SER A 4 1.62 -5.87 -2.84
N ALA A 5 2.42 -6.89 -3.12
CA ALA A 5 3.89 -6.81 -3.08
C ALA A 5 4.43 -5.70 -4.00
N GLY A 6 3.78 -5.45 -5.15
CA GLY A 6 4.11 -4.34 -6.04
C GLY A 6 3.85 -2.97 -5.40
N GLY A 7 2.84 -2.84 -4.53
CA GLY A 7 2.61 -1.64 -3.73
C GLY A 7 3.75 -1.35 -2.74
N ASN A 8 4.26 -2.39 -2.07
CA ASN A 8 5.45 -2.29 -1.22
C ASN A 8 6.67 -1.81 -2.03
N LEU A 9 6.95 -2.46 -3.18
CA LEU A 9 8.07 -2.10 -4.05
C LEU A 9 7.94 -0.67 -4.58
N ALA A 10 6.74 -0.24 -4.98
CA ALA A 10 6.50 1.11 -5.46
C ALA A 10 6.78 2.16 -4.37
N ALA A 11 6.32 1.92 -3.14
CA ALA A 11 6.59 2.80 -2.00
C ALA A 11 8.09 2.88 -1.67
N THR A 12 8.79 1.74 -1.71
CA THR A 12 10.24 1.66 -1.50
C THR A 12 11.01 2.47 -2.56
N VAL A 13 10.69 2.24 -3.84
CA VAL A 13 11.31 2.99 -4.96
C VAL A 13 11.03 4.48 -4.83
N ALA A 14 9.79 4.86 -4.48
CA ALA A 14 9.45 6.27 -4.27
C ALA A 14 10.23 6.91 -3.12
N ALA A 15 10.49 6.18 -2.05
CA ALA A 15 11.30 6.67 -0.93
C ALA A 15 12.77 6.87 -1.32
N VAL A 16 13.35 5.95 -2.09
CA VAL A 16 14.73 6.05 -2.58
C VAL A 16 14.89 7.18 -3.60
N LEU A 17 13.93 7.33 -4.51
CA LEU A 17 13.97 8.30 -5.61
C LEU A 17 13.22 9.60 -5.30
N ARG A 18 12.94 9.91 -4.04
CA ARG A 18 12.08 11.05 -3.64
C ARG A 18 12.54 12.43 -4.19
N ASN A 19 13.83 12.55 -4.51
CA ASN A 19 14.40 13.76 -5.07
C ASN A 19 14.51 13.75 -6.61
N ASP A 20 14.06 12.68 -7.26
CA ASP A 20 14.06 12.60 -8.72
C ASP A 20 12.84 13.38 -9.28
N PRO A 21 13.07 14.43 -10.10
CA PRO A 21 11.98 15.25 -10.66
C PRO A 21 11.09 14.49 -11.66
N GLN A 22 11.50 13.31 -12.10
CA GLN A 22 10.68 12.45 -12.95
C GLN A 22 9.64 11.66 -12.15
N LEU A 23 9.84 11.52 -10.84
CA LEU A 23 8.88 10.85 -9.94
C LEU A 23 7.77 11.83 -9.54
N ILE A 24 6.68 11.82 -10.27
CA ILE A 24 5.58 12.79 -10.17
C ILE A 24 4.47 12.38 -9.20
N GLY A 25 4.42 11.13 -8.78
CA GLY A 25 3.41 10.59 -7.87
C GLY A 25 3.50 9.08 -7.71
N GLN A 26 2.72 8.54 -6.78
CA GLN A 26 2.57 7.10 -6.61
C GLN A 26 1.12 6.71 -6.36
N VAL A 27 0.71 5.56 -6.92
CA VAL A 27 -0.58 4.91 -6.65
C VAL A 27 -0.29 3.52 -6.10
N LEU A 28 -0.72 3.28 -4.87
CA LEU A 28 -0.39 2.10 -4.07
C LEU A 28 -1.69 1.36 -3.74
N VAL A 29 -1.83 0.14 -4.22
CA VAL A 29 -3.09 -0.61 -4.11
C VAL A 29 -2.88 -1.82 -3.20
N TYR A 30 -3.62 -1.88 -2.10
CA TYR A 30 -3.52 -2.90 -1.03
C TYR A 30 -2.08 -3.37 -0.78
N GLY A 31 -1.14 -2.42 -0.67
CA GLY A 31 0.28 -2.71 -0.47
C GLY A 31 0.62 -3.11 0.97
N SER A 32 1.68 -3.89 1.14
CA SER A 32 2.24 -4.21 2.46
C SER A 32 3.26 -3.14 2.86
N PHE A 33 2.92 -2.29 3.82
CA PHE A 33 3.82 -1.21 4.26
C PHE A 33 4.44 -1.44 5.64
N GLY A 34 4.04 -2.48 6.34
CA GLY A 34 4.38 -2.79 7.73
C GLY A 34 3.17 -2.66 8.64
N GLY A 35 3.43 -2.54 9.93
CA GLY A 35 2.41 -2.48 10.98
C GLY A 35 2.60 -3.58 12.02
N ASP A 36 1.74 -3.57 13.04
CA ASP A 36 1.77 -4.55 14.13
C ASP A 36 1.05 -5.84 13.69
N ILE A 37 1.79 -6.93 13.57
CA ILE A 37 1.25 -8.25 13.19
C ILE A 37 0.45 -8.93 14.30
N GLU A 38 0.45 -8.37 15.52
CA GLU A 38 -0.28 -8.90 16.69
C GLU A 38 -1.51 -8.04 17.05
N ALA A 39 -1.86 -7.05 16.20
CA ALA A 39 -2.97 -6.15 16.49
C ALA A 39 -3.76 -5.75 15.21
N GLY A 40 -4.89 -5.06 15.42
CA GLY A 40 -5.70 -4.43 14.38
C GLY A 40 -6.13 -5.40 13.28
N THR A 41 -6.04 -4.97 12.03
CA THR A 41 -6.52 -5.75 10.88
C THR A 41 -5.76 -7.07 10.67
N PHE A 42 -4.52 -7.19 11.14
CA PHE A 42 -3.82 -8.48 11.14
C PHE A 42 -4.52 -9.56 11.96
N ILE A 43 -5.23 -9.17 13.02
CA ILE A 43 -6.01 -10.08 13.87
C ILE A 43 -7.48 -10.12 13.41
N GLU A 44 -8.09 -8.98 13.14
CA GLU A 44 -9.50 -8.89 12.73
C GLU A 44 -9.77 -9.65 11.44
N HIS A 45 -8.84 -9.58 10.49
CA HIS A 45 -8.93 -10.20 9.18
C HIS A 45 -7.93 -11.36 8.99
N ALA A 46 -7.46 -11.98 10.08
CA ALA A 46 -6.46 -13.05 10.04
C ALA A 46 -6.79 -14.21 9.08
N ASN A 47 -8.08 -14.50 8.90
CA ASN A 47 -8.60 -15.55 8.02
C ASN A 47 -9.35 -15.00 6.80
N ALA A 48 -9.02 -13.80 6.35
CA ALA A 48 -9.68 -13.20 5.19
C ALA A 48 -9.45 -14.03 3.91
N PRO A 49 -10.42 -14.04 2.97
CA PRO A 49 -10.22 -14.69 1.69
C PRO A 49 -9.05 -14.10 0.90
N LEU A 50 -8.34 -14.91 0.16
CA LEU A 50 -7.23 -14.58 -0.76
C LEU A 50 -5.93 -14.14 -0.11
N LEU A 51 -5.94 -13.69 1.14
CA LEU A 51 -4.73 -13.44 1.92
C LEU A 51 -5.04 -13.60 3.41
N THR A 52 -4.43 -14.58 4.04
CA THR A 52 -4.52 -14.82 5.47
C THR A 52 -3.26 -14.29 6.19
N ARG A 53 -3.36 -14.11 7.51
CA ARG A 53 -2.20 -13.79 8.35
C ARG A 53 -1.09 -14.83 8.21
N ASP A 54 -1.45 -16.12 8.22
CA ASP A 54 -0.48 -17.22 8.11
C ASP A 54 0.25 -17.21 6.77
N GLU A 55 -0.45 -16.88 5.67
CA GLU A 55 0.19 -16.71 4.36
C GLU A 55 1.16 -15.51 4.35
N ILE A 56 0.82 -14.41 5.01
CA ILE A 56 1.74 -13.27 5.13
C ILE A 56 3.02 -13.68 5.86
N LEU A 57 2.90 -14.36 7.00
CA LEU A 57 4.04 -14.86 7.75
C LEU A 57 4.88 -15.86 6.94
N PHE A 58 4.23 -16.73 6.18
CA PHE A 58 4.92 -17.64 5.25
C PHE A 58 5.70 -16.87 4.17
N TYR A 59 5.08 -15.87 3.54
CA TYR A 59 5.76 -15.04 2.52
C TYR A 59 6.94 -14.26 3.10
N GLU A 60 6.83 -13.74 4.30
CA GLU A 60 7.94 -13.10 5.00
C GLU A 60 9.09 -14.10 5.26
N GLY A 61 8.76 -15.32 5.69
CA GLY A 61 9.73 -16.38 5.93
C GLY A 61 10.56 -16.77 4.71
N ILE A 62 9.97 -16.69 3.50
CA ILE A 62 10.70 -16.99 2.25
C ILE A 62 11.34 -15.76 1.60
N ARG A 63 10.82 -14.56 1.89
CA ARG A 63 11.33 -13.31 1.32
C ARG A 63 12.67 -12.90 1.91
N TYR A 64 12.85 -13.11 3.20
CA TYR A 64 14.00 -12.62 3.92
C TYR A 64 14.98 -13.73 4.27
N LYS A 65 16.28 -13.35 4.27
CA LYS A 65 17.34 -14.28 4.66
C LYS A 65 17.09 -14.80 6.08
N ASN A 66 17.15 -16.10 6.25
CA ASN A 66 16.85 -16.81 7.50
C ASN A 66 15.40 -16.65 8.01
N GLY A 67 14.47 -16.22 7.16
CA GLY A 67 13.08 -16.02 7.53
C GLY A 67 12.80 -14.83 8.45
N GLU A 68 13.78 -13.97 8.66
CA GLU A 68 13.67 -12.82 9.56
C GLU A 68 13.58 -11.51 8.77
N ARG A 69 12.53 -10.74 9.02
CA ARG A 69 12.37 -9.39 8.46
C ARG A 69 13.50 -8.49 8.99
N PRO A 70 14.25 -7.80 8.12
CA PRO A 70 15.21 -6.80 8.56
C PRO A 70 14.53 -5.71 9.41
N ARG A 71 15.16 -5.30 10.48
CA ARG A 71 14.70 -4.16 11.30
C ARG A 71 15.25 -2.87 10.73
N ASP A 72 14.46 -1.80 10.86
CA ASP A 72 14.84 -0.45 10.42
C ASP A 72 15.27 -0.40 8.93
N ASP A 73 14.72 -1.27 8.12
CA ASP A 73 15.00 -1.33 6.68
C ASP A 73 13.76 -0.89 5.86
N PRO A 74 13.71 0.36 5.40
CA PRO A 74 12.59 0.88 4.62
C PRO A 74 12.44 0.21 3.26
N THR A 75 13.43 -0.55 2.80
CA THR A 75 13.30 -1.34 1.58
C THR A 75 12.54 -2.65 1.80
N ALA A 76 12.48 -3.11 3.02
CA ALA A 76 11.65 -4.24 3.45
C ALA A 76 10.28 -3.76 3.93
N THR A 77 10.28 -2.75 4.80
CA THR A 77 9.09 -2.20 5.46
C THR A 77 9.03 -0.68 5.24
N PRO A 78 8.23 -0.18 4.30
CA PRO A 78 8.11 1.25 4.03
C PRO A 78 7.81 2.13 5.25
N LEU A 79 7.12 1.60 6.28
CA LEU A 79 6.88 2.31 7.54
C LEU A 79 8.14 2.51 8.40
N ASP A 80 9.22 1.77 8.14
CA ASP A 80 10.51 1.94 8.83
C ASP A 80 11.35 3.10 8.24
N ASN A 81 10.79 3.90 7.33
CA ASN A 81 11.46 5.08 6.81
C ASN A 81 11.81 6.05 7.96
N ALA A 82 13.06 6.47 8.02
CA ALA A 82 13.52 7.49 8.97
C ALA A 82 12.84 8.86 8.73
N SER A 83 12.34 9.12 7.53
CA SER A 83 11.61 10.34 7.18
C SER A 83 10.65 10.09 6.03
N PHE A 84 9.43 10.61 6.16
CA PHE A 84 8.40 10.64 5.11
C PHE A 84 8.38 11.97 4.35
N ALA A 85 9.23 12.92 4.73
CA ALA A 85 9.33 14.21 4.04
C ALA A 85 9.82 14.03 2.60
N GLY A 86 9.26 14.81 1.69
CA GLY A 86 9.65 14.81 0.28
C GLY A 86 9.17 13.60 -0.53
N LEU A 87 8.36 12.70 0.05
CA LEU A 87 7.69 11.66 -0.74
C LEU A 87 6.76 12.29 -1.79
N PRO A 88 6.65 11.69 -2.97
CA PRO A 88 5.77 12.22 -4.01
C PRO A 88 4.30 12.15 -3.59
N PRO A 89 3.41 12.93 -4.22
CA PRO A 89 1.96 12.81 -4.01
C PRO A 89 1.51 11.36 -4.08
N SER A 90 0.80 10.88 -3.05
CA SER A 90 0.54 9.46 -2.81
C SER A 90 -0.94 9.16 -2.72
N ILE A 91 -1.44 8.30 -3.60
CA ILE A 91 -2.80 7.76 -3.55
C ILE A 91 -2.71 6.33 -3.07
N ILE A 92 -3.27 6.06 -1.88
CA ILE A 92 -3.19 4.78 -1.20
C ILE A 92 -4.59 4.19 -1.14
N ILE A 93 -4.76 3.03 -1.75
CA ILE A 93 -6.05 2.33 -1.82
C ILE A 93 -5.89 0.99 -1.13
N SER A 94 -6.70 0.73 -0.10
CA SER A 94 -6.72 -0.54 0.63
C SER A 94 -8.04 -1.27 0.45
N ALA A 95 -8.08 -2.54 0.80
CA ALA A 95 -9.30 -3.33 0.89
C ALA A 95 -9.71 -3.42 2.36
N GLU A 96 -11.01 -3.22 2.68
CA GLU A 96 -11.47 -3.21 4.08
C GLU A 96 -11.23 -4.55 4.79
N CYS A 97 -11.48 -5.66 4.10
CA CYS A 97 -11.37 -7.01 4.65
C CYS A 97 -10.00 -7.65 4.31
N ASP A 98 -8.92 -7.01 4.74
CA ASP A 98 -7.56 -7.39 4.39
C ASP A 98 -6.65 -7.25 5.63
N PRO A 99 -5.86 -8.27 6.01
CA PRO A 99 -4.96 -8.20 7.15
C PRO A 99 -3.99 -7.02 7.13
N ILE A 100 -3.57 -6.55 5.95
CA ILE A 100 -2.55 -5.50 5.82
C ILE A 100 -3.11 -4.07 5.67
N THR A 101 -4.41 -3.88 5.89
CA THR A 101 -5.10 -2.59 5.71
C THR A 101 -4.56 -1.49 6.62
N ASP A 102 -4.30 -1.79 7.89
CA ASP A 102 -3.77 -0.80 8.85
C ASP A 102 -2.43 -0.22 8.40
N GLY A 103 -1.58 -1.01 7.77
CA GLY A 103 -0.32 -0.51 7.20
C GLY A 103 -0.54 0.59 6.16
N SER A 104 -1.60 0.51 5.36
CA SER A 104 -1.97 1.55 4.38
C SER A 104 -2.38 2.85 5.07
N ARG A 105 -3.19 2.76 6.11
CA ARG A 105 -3.63 3.91 6.92
C ARG A 105 -2.44 4.58 7.60
N LEU A 106 -1.60 3.81 8.28
CA LEU A 106 -0.41 4.31 8.97
C LEU A 106 0.58 4.98 8.01
N TYR A 107 0.76 4.43 6.81
CA TYR A 107 1.64 5.01 5.80
C TYR A 107 1.11 6.36 5.29
N HIS A 108 -0.21 6.47 5.09
CA HIS A 108 -0.90 7.73 4.79
C HIS A 108 -0.67 8.77 5.89
N GLU A 109 -0.94 8.40 7.15
CA GLU A 109 -0.80 9.28 8.32
C GLU A 109 0.64 9.79 8.47
N ALA A 110 1.64 8.91 8.26
CA ALA A 110 3.05 9.27 8.33
C ALA A 110 3.46 10.28 7.24
N ILE A 111 2.95 10.12 6.01
CA ILE A 111 3.18 11.08 4.93
C ILE A 111 2.56 12.44 5.28
N GLN A 112 1.31 12.46 5.77
CA GLN A 112 0.65 13.70 6.15
C GLN A 112 1.33 14.40 7.32
N ALA A 113 1.74 13.65 8.35
CA ALA A 113 2.48 14.19 9.49
C ALA A 113 3.81 14.83 9.08
N ALA A 114 4.42 14.35 8.00
CA ALA A 114 5.64 14.93 7.42
C ALA A 114 5.37 16.10 6.45
N GLY A 115 4.13 16.58 6.32
CA GLY A 115 3.73 17.66 5.42
C GLY A 115 3.59 17.24 3.96
N GLY A 116 3.61 15.94 3.67
CA GLY A 116 3.43 15.38 2.34
C GLY A 116 1.96 15.35 1.91
N ARG A 117 1.73 15.18 0.63
CA ARG A 117 0.38 15.07 0.06
C ARG A 117 -0.01 13.62 -0.11
N SER A 118 -1.03 13.17 0.59
CA SER A 118 -1.58 11.82 0.42
C SER A 118 -3.07 11.75 0.66
N VAL A 119 -3.72 10.76 0.05
CA VAL A 119 -5.09 10.34 0.33
C VAL A 119 -5.11 8.84 0.58
N TRP A 120 -5.93 8.39 1.52
CA TRP A 120 -6.20 6.99 1.78
C TRP A 120 -7.67 6.68 1.50
N ILE A 121 -7.91 5.67 0.67
CA ILE A 121 -9.22 5.18 0.27
C ILE A 121 -9.32 3.73 0.72
N ASN A 122 -10.23 3.44 1.67
CA ASN A 122 -10.50 2.08 2.12
C ASN A 122 -11.73 1.53 1.40
N GLU A 123 -11.53 0.57 0.51
CA GLU A 123 -12.57 -0.01 -0.33
C GLU A 123 -13.45 -0.97 0.46
N ARG A 124 -14.66 -0.52 0.79
CA ARG A 124 -15.60 -1.23 1.65
C ARG A 124 -16.05 -2.58 1.08
N GLY A 125 -15.96 -3.63 1.92
CA GLY A 125 -16.38 -4.99 1.59
C GLY A 125 -15.51 -5.67 0.54
N LEU A 126 -14.35 -5.10 0.18
CA LEU A 126 -13.38 -5.75 -0.69
C LEU A 126 -12.30 -6.45 0.14
N VAL A 127 -11.71 -7.48 -0.46
CA VAL A 127 -10.64 -8.32 0.10
C VAL A 127 -9.33 -8.08 -0.63
N HIS A 128 -8.23 -8.57 -0.09
CA HIS A 128 -6.94 -8.53 -0.77
C HIS A 128 -7.02 -9.07 -2.21
N GLY A 129 -6.35 -8.45 -3.17
CA GLY A 129 -6.33 -8.94 -4.55
C GLY A 129 -7.65 -8.80 -5.32
N TYR A 130 -8.62 -8.00 -4.84
CA TYR A 130 -9.93 -7.80 -5.46
C TYR A 130 -9.89 -7.36 -6.93
N LEU A 131 -8.78 -6.79 -7.39
CA LEU A 131 -8.62 -6.39 -8.79
C LEU A 131 -8.74 -7.56 -9.77
N ARG A 132 -8.54 -8.79 -9.30
CA ARG A 132 -8.79 -10.02 -10.11
C ARG A 132 -10.25 -10.14 -10.52
N ALA A 133 -11.17 -9.59 -9.72
CA ALA A 133 -12.61 -9.63 -9.96
C ALA A 133 -13.18 -8.37 -10.64
N ARG A 134 -12.33 -7.45 -11.13
CA ARG A 134 -12.76 -6.16 -11.72
C ARG A 134 -13.68 -6.27 -12.93
N THR A 135 -13.73 -7.42 -13.58
CA THR A 135 -14.63 -7.67 -14.73
C THR A 135 -15.96 -8.30 -14.32
N THR A 136 -16.10 -8.77 -13.08
CA THR A 136 -17.26 -9.52 -12.61
C THR A 136 -17.92 -8.93 -11.37
N VAL A 137 -17.20 -8.13 -10.58
CA VAL A 137 -17.67 -7.50 -9.35
C VAL A 137 -17.66 -5.99 -9.51
N LYS A 138 -18.85 -5.36 -9.44
CA LYS A 138 -19.00 -3.92 -9.67
C LYS A 138 -18.09 -3.06 -8.78
N ARG A 139 -18.00 -3.35 -7.47
CA ARG A 139 -17.15 -2.58 -6.56
C ARG A 139 -15.66 -2.65 -6.94
N ALA A 140 -15.21 -3.81 -7.41
CA ALA A 140 -13.82 -3.98 -7.88
C ALA A 140 -13.60 -3.23 -9.20
N ALA A 141 -14.60 -3.19 -10.10
CA ALA A 141 -14.57 -2.37 -11.31
C ALA A 141 -14.50 -0.88 -10.98
N ASP A 142 -15.37 -0.40 -10.08
CA ASP A 142 -15.42 1.01 -9.66
C ASP A 142 -14.08 1.45 -9.04
N SER A 143 -13.46 0.57 -8.24
CA SER A 143 -12.14 0.84 -7.69
C SER A 143 -11.05 0.87 -8.76
N PHE A 144 -11.12 -0.04 -9.72
CA PHE A 144 -10.17 -0.06 -10.84
C PHE A 144 -10.26 1.22 -11.69
N GLU A 145 -11.48 1.72 -11.95
CA GLU A 145 -11.68 3.00 -12.65
C GLU A 145 -11.06 4.17 -11.87
N ARG A 146 -11.24 4.24 -10.54
CA ARG A 146 -10.57 5.24 -9.69
C ARG A 146 -9.04 5.17 -9.79
N ILE A 147 -8.48 3.96 -9.84
CA ILE A 147 -7.03 3.78 -10.03
C ILE A 147 -6.57 4.35 -11.37
N ILE A 148 -7.29 4.06 -12.45
CA ILE A 148 -6.98 4.57 -13.80
C ILE A 148 -7.10 6.09 -13.84
N GLU A 149 -8.15 6.66 -13.26
CA GLU A 149 -8.32 8.10 -13.16
C GLU A 149 -7.18 8.75 -12.37
N ALA A 150 -6.84 8.21 -11.21
CA ALA A 150 -5.73 8.68 -10.38
C ALA A 150 -4.41 8.69 -11.14
N LEU A 151 -4.09 7.62 -11.85
CA LEU A 151 -2.89 7.53 -12.70
C LEU A 151 -2.92 8.57 -13.83
N SER A 152 -4.07 8.72 -14.50
CA SER A 152 -4.25 9.70 -15.57
C SER A 152 -4.05 11.14 -15.10
N VAL A 153 -4.62 11.49 -13.94
CA VAL A 153 -4.51 12.84 -13.37
C VAL A 153 -3.07 13.11 -12.91
N LEU A 154 -2.47 12.19 -12.16
CA LEU A 154 -1.07 12.31 -11.73
C LEU A 154 -0.10 12.42 -12.91
N SER A 155 -0.35 11.73 -14.02
CA SER A 155 0.50 11.80 -15.22
C SER A 155 0.57 13.22 -15.82
N ARG A 156 -0.44 14.05 -15.57
CA ARG A 156 -0.48 15.46 -15.95
C ARG A 156 0.08 16.40 -14.85
N LYS A 157 0.66 15.82 -13.79
CA LYS A 157 1.12 16.54 -12.58
C LYS A 157 0.00 17.29 -11.84
N GLU A 158 -1.22 16.81 -11.98
CA GLU A 158 -2.40 17.30 -11.29
C GLU A 158 -2.71 16.42 -10.08
N TRP A 159 -3.54 16.91 -9.15
CA TRP A 159 -3.98 16.17 -7.97
C TRP A 159 -5.48 15.90 -8.05
N PRO A 160 -5.95 14.64 -7.98
CA PRO A 160 -7.36 14.31 -8.19
C PRO A 160 -8.25 14.49 -6.95
N TYR A 161 -7.68 14.83 -5.77
CA TYR A 161 -8.39 14.90 -4.49
C TYR A 161 -8.19 16.25 -3.78
#